data_6d2ff472b6a16ffc67f4fc54accd7cf9
#
_entry.id   6d2ff472b6a16ffc67f4fc54accd7cf9
#
_cell.length_a   1.000
_cell.length_b   1.000
_cell.length_c   1.000
_cell.angle_alpha   90.00
_cell.angle_beta   90.00
_cell.angle_gamma   90.00
#
_symmetry.space_group_name_H-M   'P 1'
#
loop_
_entity.id
_entity.type
_entity.pdbx_description
1 polymer ?
#
loop_
_entity_poly.entity_id
_entity_poly.type
_entity_poly.pdbx_seq_one_letter_code
_entity_poly.pdbx_strand_id
1 'polypeptide(L)'
;MIITLCGGGSTFTPGIVKSIALRKDELDVDEIRLYDINEERQRKIGVLVDWILHEDLGLDIKLTVTTDKKTAFTDASFVFAQMLSLIHISEPTRH
;
A
#
# COMPACT_ATOMS: atom_id res chain seq x y z
N MET A 1 8.79 -11.11 1.93
CA MET A 1 7.46 -10.94 1.34
C MET A 1 7.30 -9.52 0.81
N ILE A 2 6.79 -9.39 -0.39
CA ILE A 2 6.52 -8.09 -1.02
C ILE A 2 5.02 -7.90 -1.10
N ILE A 3 4.53 -6.79 -0.58
CA ILE A 3 3.11 -6.48 -0.57
C ILE A 3 2.86 -5.26 -1.43
N THR A 4 1.96 -5.38 -2.41
CA THR A 4 1.57 -4.27 -3.27
C THR A 4 0.17 -3.80 -2.90
N LEU A 5 0.03 -2.49 -2.69
CA LEU A 5 -1.25 -1.86 -2.40
C LEU A 5 -1.73 -1.09 -3.61
N CYS A 6 -2.78 -1.56 -4.24
CA CYS A 6 -3.41 -0.87 -5.37
C CYS A 6 -4.29 0.25 -4.81
N GLY A 7 -4.24 1.41 -5.44
CA GLY A 7 -4.92 2.58 -4.92
C GLY A 7 -4.08 3.22 -3.81
N GLY A 8 -2.74 3.15 -3.96
CA GLY A 8 -1.82 3.63 -2.94
C GLY A 8 -1.96 5.10 -2.59
N GLY A 9 -2.63 5.89 -3.43
CA GLY A 9 -2.90 7.30 -3.13
C GLY A 9 -4.13 7.50 -2.27
N SER A 10 -4.78 6.45 -1.83
CA SER A 10 -5.97 6.53 -0.99
C SER A 10 -5.62 7.03 0.40
N THR A 11 -6.54 7.76 1.02
CA THR A 11 -6.37 8.24 2.39
C THR A 11 -6.36 7.10 3.40
N PHE A 12 -6.79 5.91 3.01
CA PHE A 12 -6.74 4.73 3.89
C PHE A 12 -5.37 4.07 3.90
N THR A 13 -4.53 4.38 2.92
CA THR A 13 -3.23 3.73 2.78
C THR A 13 -2.35 3.84 4.02
N PRO A 14 -2.20 5.01 4.66
CA PRO A 14 -1.32 5.10 5.84
C PRO A 14 -1.74 4.15 6.96
N GLY A 15 -3.06 4.03 7.19
CA GLY A 15 -3.56 3.14 8.23
C GLY A 15 -3.29 1.67 7.93
N ILE A 16 -3.49 1.28 6.67
CA ILE A 16 -3.25 -0.10 6.24
C ILE A 16 -1.76 -0.42 6.33
N VAL A 17 -0.91 0.48 5.88
CA VAL A 17 0.54 0.27 5.95
C VAL A 17 0.99 0.12 7.39
N LYS A 18 0.46 0.95 8.28
CA LYS A 18 0.81 0.87 9.69
C LYS A 18 0.39 -0.47 10.28
N SER A 19 -0.79 -0.96 9.95
CA SER A 19 -1.25 -2.28 10.38
C SER A 19 -0.32 -3.39 9.91
N ILE A 20 0.09 -3.33 8.65
CA ILE A 20 0.99 -4.32 8.08
C ILE A 20 2.34 -4.25 8.78
N ALA A 21 2.84 -3.04 8.99
CA ALA A 21 4.16 -2.83 9.59
C ALA A 21 4.22 -3.34 11.03
N LEU A 22 3.14 -3.18 11.78
CA LEU A 22 3.09 -3.67 13.15
C LEU A 22 3.12 -5.19 13.22
N ARG A 23 2.83 -5.86 12.11
CA ARG A 23 2.87 -7.31 12.02
C ARG A 23 4.05 -7.80 11.19
N LYS A 24 5.08 -6.98 11.08
CA LYS A 24 6.24 -7.29 10.27
C LYS A 24 6.86 -8.64 10.59
N ASP A 25 6.99 -8.95 11.87
CA ASP A 25 7.61 -10.20 12.29
C ASP A 25 6.76 -11.43 11.95
N GLU A 26 5.44 -11.28 11.97
CA GLU A 26 4.53 -12.36 11.61
C GLU A 26 4.49 -12.59 10.12
N LEU A 27 4.53 -11.49 9.35
CA LEU A 27 4.35 -11.53 7.90
C LEU A 27 5.66 -11.54 7.13
N ASP A 28 6.77 -11.28 7.80
CA ASP A 28 8.09 -11.24 7.18
C ASP A 28 8.12 -10.29 5.97
N VAL A 29 7.67 -9.07 6.20
CA VAL A 29 7.54 -8.08 5.13
C VAL A 29 8.89 -7.41 4.84
N ASP A 30 9.33 -7.49 3.61
CA ASP A 30 10.57 -6.87 3.15
C ASP A 30 10.33 -5.57 2.42
N GLU A 31 9.24 -5.50 1.69
CA GLU A 31 8.95 -4.35 0.85
C GLU A 31 7.44 -4.11 0.75
N ILE A 32 7.06 -2.85 0.76
CA ILE A 32 5.70 -2.42 0.49
C ILE A 32 5.74 -1.56 -0.75
N ARG A 33 4.88 -1.86 -1.71
CA ARG A 33 4.76 -1.10 -2.94
C ARG A 33 3.40 -0.42 -3.01
N LEU A 34 3.41 0.87 -3.32
CA LEU A 34 2.18 1.63 -3.50
C LEU A 34 1.99 1.85 -4.99
N TYR A 35 0.90 1.36 -5.53
CA TYR A 35 0.55 1.54 -6.93
C TYR A 35 -0.72 2.37 -7.06
N ASP A 36 -0.68 3.41 -7.87
CA ASP A 36 -1.86 4.23 -8.17
C ASP A 36 -1.65 4.87 -9.54
N ILE A 37 -2.74 5.11 -10.25
CA ILE A 37 -2.67 5.81 -11.54
C ILE A 37 -2.57 7.32 -11.33
N ASN A 38 -2.95 7.83 -10.18
CA ASN A 38 -2.88 9.25 -9.87
C ASN A 38 -1.55 9.56 -9.17
N GLU A 39 -0.59 10.02 -9.95
CA GLU A 39 0.76 10.26 -9.46
C GLU A 39 0.82 11.31 -8.36
N GLU A 40 0.07 12.39 -8.51
CA GLU A 40 0.11 13.48 -7.53
C GLU A 40 -0.41 13.07 -6.17
N ARG A 41 -1.55 12.39 -6.16
CA ARG A 41 -2.14 11.90 -4.92
C ARG A 41 -1.24 10.89 -4.25
N GLN A 42 -0.68 10.00 -5.06
CA GLN A 42 0.20 8.96 -4.58
C GLN A 42 1.47 9.52 -3.96
N ARG A 43 2.00 10.59 -4.55
CA ARG A 43 3.22 11.20 -4.04
C ARG A 43 3.02 11.74 -2.63
N LYS A 44 1.91 12.40 -2.39
CA LYS A 44 1.60 12.94 -1.07
C LYS A 44 1.46 11.85 -0.02
N ILE A 45 0.72 10.82 -0.35
CA ILE A 45 0.53 9.69 0.55
C ILE A 45 1.84 8.94 0.74
N GLY A 46 2.64 8.82 -0.32
CA GLY A 46 3.93 8.14 -0.25
C GLY A 46 4.88 8.78 0.74
N VAL A 47 4.91 10.11 0.78
CA VAL A 47 5.74 10.83 1.74
C VAL A 47 5.31 10.51 3.17
N LEU A 48 4.02 10.50 3.42
CA LEU A 48 3.50 10.19 4.74
C LEU A 48 3.80 8.75 5.14
N VAL A 49 3.62 7.82 4.22
CA VAL A 49 3.89 6.40 4.46
C VAL A 49 5.37 6.17 4.74
N ASP A 50 6.23 6.83 3.97
CA ASP A 50 7.67 6.74 4.18
C ASP A 50 8.03 7.19 5.59
N TRP A 51 7.46 8.30 6.03
CA TRP A 51 7.68 8.81 7.37
C TRP A 51 7.21 7.81 8.44
N ILE A 52 6.02 7.23 8.24
CA ILE A 52 5.48 6.25 9.18
C ILE A 52 6.40 5.05 9.31
N LEU A 53 6.86 4.52 8.20
CA LEU A 53 7.70 3.32 8.22
C LEU A 53 9.07 3.57 8.81
N HIS A 54 9.72 4.63 8.40
CA HIS A 54 11.14 4.83 8.71
C HIS A 54 11.38 5.71 9.92
N GLU A 55 10.55 6.72 10.14
CA GLU A 55 10.75 7.65 11.26
C GLU A 55 9.88 7.30 12.46
N ASP A 56 8.59 7.13 12.24
CA ASP A 56 7.66 6.87 13.34
C ASP A 56 7.87 5.47 13.94
N LEU A 57 7.90 4.45 13.09
CA LEU A 57 8.07 3.07 13.53
C LEU A 57 9.51 2.59 13.51
N GLY A 58 10.38 3.30 12.82
CA GLY A 58 11.79 2.95 12.75
C GLY A 58 12.07 1.60 12.14
N LEU A 59 11.28 1.20 11.14
CA LEU A 59 11.42 -0.09 10.49
C LEU A 59 12.28 -0.02 9.24
N ASP A 60 12.79 -1.17 8.85
CA ASP A 60 13.69 -1.29 7.71
C ASP A 60 12.97 -1.89 6.50
N ILE A 61 11.72 -1.52 6.30
CA ILE A 61 10.91 -1.99 5.19
C ILE A 61 11.13 -1.05 4.01
N LYS A 62 11.44 -1.63 2.85
CA LYS A 62 11.60 -0.83 1.64
C LYS A 62 10.23 -0.34 1.15
N LEU A 63 10.16 0.92 0.77
CA LEU A 63 8.95 1.49 0.20
C LEU A 63 9.18 1.86 -1.25
N THR A 64 8.33 1.37 -2.14
CA THR A 64 8.35 1.69 -3.55
C THR A 64 7.02 2.34 -3.92
N VAL A 65 7.08 3.49 -4.56
CA VAL A 65 5.89 4.23 -4.99
C VAL A 65 5.95 4.32 -6.51
N THR A 66 4.95 3.78 -7.20
CA THR A 66 5.01 3.70 -8.65
C THR A 66 3.65 3.81 -9.30
N THR A 67 3.63 4.31 -10.54
CA THR A 67 2.45 4.31 -11.39
C THR A 67 2.57 3.21 -12.46
N ASP A 68 3.65 2.47 -12.45
CA ASP A 68 3.92 1.42 -13.43
C ASP A 68 3.45 0.06 -12.93
N LYS A 69 2.55 -0.57 -13.65
CA LYS A 69 1.98 -1.86 -13.27
C LYS A 69 3.05 -2.94 -13.15
N LYS A 70 3.97 -2.96 -14.09
CA LYS A 70 5.00 -3.99 -14.09
C LYS A 70 5.86 -3.91 -12.84
N THR A 71 6.29 -2.71 -12.48
CA THR A 71 7.08 -2.50 -11.29
C THR A 71 6.29 -2.89 -10.04
N ALA A 72 4.99 -2.56 -10.02
CA ALA A 72 4.16 -2.80 -8.87
C ALA A 72 3.91 -4.29 -8.61
N PHE A 73 3.71 -5.07 -9.66
CA PHE A 73 3.25 -6.45 -9.53
C PHE A 73 4.31 -7.52 -9.70
N THR A 74 5.47 -7.19 -10.23
CA THR A 74 6.53 -8.19 -10.41
C THR A 74 6.99 -8.71 -9.05
N ASP A 75 6.94 -10.03 -8.88
CA ASP A 75 7.38 -10.70 -7.65
C ASP A 75 6.59 -10.33 -6.40
N ALA A 76 5.45 -9.68 -6.55
CA ALA A 76 4.61 -9.36 -5.39
C ALA A 76 4.01 -10.62 -4.79
N SER A 77 4.13 -10.77 -3.49
CA SER A 77 3.55 -11.92 -2.76
C SER A 77 2.07 -11.72 -2.52
N PHE A 78 1.66 -10.48 -2.23
CA PHE A 78 0.27 -10.13 -2.00
C PHE A 78 -0.06 -8.85 -2.72
N VAL A 79 -1.29 -8.77 -3.23
CA VAL A 79 -1.81 -7.55 -3.84
C VAL A 79 -3.09 -7.18 -3.12
N PHE A 80 -3.10 -5.99 -2.53
CA PHE A 80 -4.25 -5.45 -1.83
C PHE A 80 -4.95 -4.45 -2.74
N ALA A 81 -6.21 -4.70 -3.06
CA ALA A 81 -6.95 -3.86 -3.99
C ALA A 81 -7.97 -3.00 -3.24
N GLN A 82 -7.51 -1.93 -2.61
CA GLN A 82 -8.36 -1.06 -1.82
C GLN A 82 -9.52 -0.48 -2.61
N MET A 83 -9.26 -0.10 -3.85
CA MET A 83 -10.30 0.50 -4.68
C MET A 83 -11.44 -0.48 -4.93
N LEU A 84 -11.10 -1.74 -5.12
CA LEU A 84 -12.13 -2.76 -5.32
C LEU A 84 -12.97 -2.92 -4.08
N SER A 85 -12.35 -2.84 -2.91
CA SER A 85 -13.10 -2.92 -1.66
C SER A 85 -14.08 -1.78 -1.53
N LEU A 86 -13.68 -0.57 -1.90
CA LEU A 86 -14.56 0.59 -1.85
C LEU A 86 -15.71 0.46 -2.82
N ILE A 87 -15.44 -0.05 -4.01
CA ILE A 87 -16.47 -0.27 -5.01
C ILE A 87 -17.48 -1.29 -4.49
N HIS A 88 -16.98 -2.34 -3.88
CA HIS A 88 -17.83 -3.36 -3.29
C HIS A 88 -18.77 -2.78 -2.24
N ILE A 89 -18.24 -1.93 -1.39
CA ILE A 89 -19.01 -1.29 -0.35
C ILE A 89 -20.09 -0.41 -0.93
N SER A 90 -19.79 0.29 -2.02
CA SER A 90 -20.76 1.20 -2.61
C SER A 90 -21.82 0.49 -3.44
N GLU A 91 -21.65 -0.80 -3.71
CA GLU A 91 -22.64 -1.57 -4.45
C GLU A 91 -23.17 -2.74 -3.67
N PRO A 92 -23.48 -2.57 -2.42
CA PRO A 92 -23.79 -3.70 -1.56
C PRO A 92 -25.10 -4.37 -1.88
N THR A 93 -25.95 -3.69 -2.55
CA THR A 93 -27.30 -4.20 -2.77
C THR A 93 -27.58 -4.59 -4.17
N ARG A 94 -26.54 -4.77 -4.91
CA ARG A 94 -26.71 -5.13 -6.29
C ARG A 94 -27.33 -6.47 -6.51
N HIS A 95 -27.48 -7.19 -5.53
CA HIS A 95 -28.08 -8.53 -5.72
C HIS A 95 -29.26 -8.78 -4.89
#